data_0f4a598f76162cfa19d34fda2bf03509
#
_entry.id   0f4a598f76162cfa19d34fda2bf03509
#
_cell.length_a   1.000
_cell.length_b   1.000
_cell.length_c   1.000
_cell.angle_alpha   90.00
_cell.angle_beta   90.00
_cell.angle_gamma   90.00
#
_symmetry.space_group_name_H-M   'P 1'
#
loop_
_entity.id
_entity.type
_entity.pdbx_description
1 polymer ?
#
loop_
_entity_poly.entity_id
_entity_poly.type
_entity_poly.pdbx_seq_one_letter_code
_entity_poly.pdbx_strand_id
1 'polypeptide(L)'
;YGNDIRTDVLVVNKWLLSDNKEYRAKILLKLGMKDMEKKQKDYANAQEHVNDLMAHLLKNSKRPIYSGCGTDIGFFKDYGIENKMYLVGTSFLYCEKDVDNMALVIKNFEQVYELEYLFNNFQIHPDDEMVKRYLNVAYIPGLMKLKRHYEITNDQVKLAKYNKLIDKVATDSGRKEEILGWYK
;
A
#
# COMPACT_ATOMS: atom_id res chain seq x y z
N TYR A 1 14.71 -10.39 -4.22
CA TYR A 1 13.64 -11.07 -3.48
C TYR A 1 12.88 -10.00 -2.71
N GLY A 2 11.83 -9.45 -3.31
CA GLY A 2 10.87 -8.63 -2.62
C GLY A 2 9.98 -9.56 -1.80
N ASN A 3 10.29 -9.72 -0.53
CA ASN A 3 9.34 -10.34 0.37
C ASN A 3 8.19 -9.36 0.53
N ASP A 4 7.05 -9.77 0.04
CA ASP A 4 5.81 -9.06 0.26
C ASP A 4 5.53 -9.05 1.77
N ILE A 5 5.57 -7.87 2.37
CA ILE A 5 5.27 -7.67 3.80
C ILE A 5 3.89 -8.27 4.14
N ARG A 6 2.96 -8.25 3.19
CA ARG A 6 1.64 -8.84 3.34
C ARG A 6 1.71 -10.35 3.53
N THR A 7 2.59 -11.02 2.81
CA THR A 7 2.87 -12.46 3.00
C THR A 7 3.56 -12.70 4.33
N ASP A 8 4.49 -11.84 4.71
CA ASP A 8 5.20 -11.94 5.99
C ASP A 8 4.27 -11.67 7.17
N VAL A 9 3.33 -10.73 7.07
CA VAL A 9 2.31 -10.48 8.11
C VAL A 9 1.35 -11.65 8.24
N LEU A 10 0.90 -12.26 7.14
CA LEU A 10 0.06 -13.46 7.19
C LEU A 10 0.82 -14.67 7.77
N VAL A 11 2.07 -14.84 7.38
CA VAL A 11 2.96 -15.87 7.94
C VAL A 11 3.26 -15.59 9.40
N VAL A 12 3.54 -14.34 9.76
CA VAL A 12 3.76 -13.91 11.14
C VAL A 12 2.50 -14.09 11.98
N ASN A 13 1.30 -13.80 11.44
CA ASN A 13 0.04 -14.02 12.15
C ASN A 13 -0.21 -15.51 12.43
N LYS A 14 -0.06 -16.36 11.41
CA LYS A 14 -0.14 -17.81 11.60
C LYS A 14 0.90 -18.34 12.56
N TRP A 15 2.06 -17.73 12.54
CA TRP A 15 3.19 -18.10 13.36
C TRP A 15 3.07 -17.58 14.81
N LEU A 16 2.60 -16.34 15.03
CA LEU A 16 2.30 -15.81 16.36
C LEU A 16 1.21 -16.62 17.08
N LEU A 17 0.28 -17.16 16.29
CA LEU A 17 -0.77 -18.06 16.78
C LEU A 17 -0.33 -19.54 16.84
N SER A 18 0.88 -19.86 16.37
CA SER A 18 1.39 -21.24 16.41
C SER A 18 1.91 -21.60 17.80
N ASP A 19 1.79 -22.89 18.15
CA ASP A 19 2.32 -23.40 19.42
C ASP A 19 3.84 -23.59 19.42
N ASN A 20 4.53 -23.29 18.31
CA ASN A 20 5.99 -23.44 18.22
C ASN A 20 6.71 -22.25 18.88
N LYS A 21 6.88 -22.33 20.18
CA LYS A 21 7.52 -21.30 21.03
C LYS A 21 8.97 -21.00 20.62
N GLU A 22 9.75 -22.01 20.26
CA GLU A 22 11.17 -21.83 19.89
C GLU A 22 11.31 -21.03 18.61
N TYR A 23 10.48 -21.33 17.62
CA TYR A 23 10.48 -20.60 16.35
C TYR A 23 10.07 -19.15 16.55
N ARG A 24 9.04 -18.87 17.37
CA ARG A 24 8.61 -17.50 17.73
C ARG A 24 9.76 -16.73 18.39
N ALA A 25 10.34 -17.30 19.43
CA ALA A 25 11.44 -16.65 20.17
C ALA A 25 12.62 -16.30 19.26
N LYS A 26 12.97 -17.20 18.33
CA LYS A 26 14.05 -16.97 17.35
C LYS A 26 13.76 -15.79 16.41
N ILE A 27 12.53 -15.63 15.92
CA ILE A 27 12.18 -14.51 15.05
C ILE A 27 12.06 -13.22 15.84
N LEU A 28 11.39 -13.21 16.98
CA LEU A 28 11.31 -12.03 17.84
C LEU A 28 12.70 -11.52 18.24
N LEU A 29 13.63 -12.44 18.51
CA LEU A 29 15.02 -12.09 18.76
C LEU A 29 15.67 -11.39 17.55
N LYS A 30 15.47 -11.93 16.33
CA LYS A 30 15.97 -11.32 15.09
C LYS A 30 15.39 -9.95 14.80
N LEU A 31 14.14 -9.72 15.19
CA LEU A 31 13.44 -8.44 15.05
C LEU A 31 13.79 -7.45 16.19
N GLY A 32 14.57 -7.85 17.18
CA GLY A 32 14.88 -7.03 18.34
C GLY A 32 13.72 -6.87 19.33
N MET A 33 12.72 -7.76 19.28
CA MET A 33 11.47 -7.72 20.04
C MET A 33 11.41 -8.79 21.13
N LYS A 34 12.48 -9.00 21.87
CA LYS A 34 12.61 -10.06 22.88
C LYS A 34 11.48 -10.08 23.94
N ASP A 35 10.98 -8.90 24.28
CA ASP A 35 9.97 -8.78 25.34
C ASP A 35 8.53 -9.00 24.85
N MET A 36 8.32 -9.12 23.54
CA MET A 36 7.00 -9.30 22.96
C MET A 36 6.39 -10.67 23.31
N GLU A 37 7.23 -11.67 23.56
CA GLU A 37 6.77 -12.99 24.00
C GLU A 37 6.14 -12.93 25.41
N LYS A 38 6.61 -12.05 26.27
CA LYS A 38 6.00 -11.79 27.58
C LYS A 38 4.68 -11.03 27.45
N LYS A 39 4.62 -10.05 26.54
CA LYS A 39 3.42 -9.28 26.28
C LYS A 39 2.30 -10.08 25.58
N GLN A 40 2.61 -11.19 24.92
CA GLN A 40 1.63 -12.01 24.20
C GLN A 40 0.42 -12.45 25.06
N LYS A 41 0.61 -12.58 26.37
CA LYS A 41 -0.47 -12.91 27.31
C LYS A 41 -1.39 -11.72 27.62
N ASP A 42 -0.91 -10.52 27.38
CA ASP A 42 -1.58 -9.26 27.71
C ASP A 42 -2.39 -8.70 26.52
N TYR A 43 -2.20 -9.25 25.31
CA TYR A 43 -2.96 -8.82 24.14
C TYR A 43 -4.38 -9.38 24.15
N ALA A 44 -5.36 -8.50 24.03
CA ALA A 44 -6.77 -8.88 23.99
C ALA A 44 -7.12 -9.68 22.72
N ASN A 45 -6.35 -9.47 21.64
CA ASN A 45 -6.56 -10.16 20.36
C ASN A 45 -5.29 -10.19 19.49
N ALA A 46 -5.31 -11.05 18.46
CA ALA A 46 -4.19 -11.19 17.53
C ALA A 46 -3.90 -9.91 16.72
N GLN A 47 -4.92 -9.06 16.52
CA GLN A 47 -4.76 -7.81 15.75
C GLN A 47 -3.89 -6.80 16.48
N GLU A 48 -4.04 -6.64 17.81
CA GLU A 48 -3.17 -5.78 18.62
C GLU A 48 -1.71 -6.22 18.51
N HIS A 49 -1.48 -7.53 18.54
CA HIS A 49 -0.15 -8.09 18.39
C HIS A 49 0.49 -7.77 17.05
N VAL A 50 -0.29 -7.89 15.94
CA VAL A 50 0.15 -7.52 14.60
C VAL A 50 0.43 -6.02 14.53
N ASN A 51 -0.42 -5.21 15.10
CA ASN A 51 -0.28 -3.76 15.12
C ASN A 51 1.02 -3.34 15.84
N ASP A 52 1.33 -3.92 16.99
CA ASP A 52 2.57 -3.65 17.72
C ASP A 52 3.81 -4.09 16.92
N LEU A 53 3.72 -5.25 16.25
CA LEU A 53 4.80 -5.72 15.37
C LEU A 53 5.03 -4.73 14.21
N MET A 54 3.96 -4.29 13.56
CA MET A 54 4.04 -3.34 12.46
C MET A 54 4.60 -1.99 12.91
N ALA A 55 4.15 -1.46 14.04
CA ALA A 55 4.67 -0.23 14.63
C ALA A 55 6.18 -0.35 14.96
N HIS A 56 6.59 -1.50 15.49
CA HIS A 56 8.02 -1.77 15.75
C HIS A 56 8.84 -1.82 14.45
N LEU A 57 8.35 -2.50 13.42
CA LEU A 57 9.03 -2.59 12.13
C LEU A 57 9.17 -1.22 11.47
N LEU A 58 8.12 -0.42 11.48
CA LEU A 58 8.14 0.96 10.96
C LEU A 58 9.21 1.79 11.65
N LYS A 59 9.30 1.70 12.97
CA LYS A 59 10.22 2.49 13.79
C LYS A 59 11.69 2.05 13.67
N ASN A 60 11.94 0.74 13.52
CA ASN A 60 13.29 0.17 13.68
C ASN A 60 13.89 -0.41 12.40
N SER A 61 13.13 -0.51 11.31
CA SER A 61 13.65 -1.04 10.05
C SER A 61 14.69 -0.09 9.44
N LYS A 62 15.80 -0.68 9.00
CA LYS A 62 16.80 0.01 8.17
C LYS A 62 16.50 -0.08 6.68
N ARG A 63 15.46 -0.81 6.30
CA ARG A 63 15.02 -0.98 4.91
C ARG A 63 13.84 -0.09 4.63
N PRO A 64 13.67 0.39 3.39
CA PRO A 64 12.46 1.07 2.99
C PRO A 64 11.23 0.18 3.26
N ILE A 65 10.19 0.76 3.84
CA ILE A 65 8.93 0.07 4.11
C ILE A 65 7.87 0.66 3.20
N TYR A 66 7.19 -0.21 2.47
CA TYR A 66 6.10 0.15 1.59
C TYR A 66 4.81 -0.51 2.07
N SER A 67 3.72 0.26 2.01
CA SER A 67 2.36 -0.24 2.24
C SER A 67 1.54 -0.10 0.97
N GLY A 68 0.81 -1.15 0.57
CA GLY A 68 -0.07 -1.08 -0.60
C GLY A 68 -1.23 -0.10 -0.43
N CYS A 69 -1.73 0.48 -1.52
CA CYS A 69 -2.87 1.41 -1.48
C CYS A 69 -4.19 0.79 -1.01
N GLY A 70 -4.25 -0.53 -0.81
CA GLY A 70 -5.39 -1.22 -0.19
C GLY A 70 -5.30 -1.37 1.33
N THR A 71 -4.26 -0.81 1.97
CA THR A 71 -4.11 -0.85 3.43
C THR A 71 -5.09 0.14 4.08
N ASP A 72 -5.69 -0.29 5.17
CA ASP A 72 -6.58 0.56 5.95
C ASP A 72 -5.84 1.82 6.46
N ILE A 73 -6.34 2.98 6.06
CA ILE A 73 -5.80 4.27 6.50
C ILE A 73 -5.98 4.45 8.02
N GLY A 74 -6.98 3.81 8.63
CA GLY A 74 -7.20 3.81 10.07
C GLY A 74 -5.95 3.38 10.83
N PHE A 75 -5.27 2.34 10.37
CA PHE A 75 -3.99 1.90 10.94
C PHE A 75 -2.95 3.03 11.01
N PHE A 76 -2.80 3.83 9.96
CA PHE A 76 -1.83 4.92 9.96
C PHE A 76 -2.17 6.01 10.98
N LYS A 77 -3.46 6.30 11.18
CA LYS A 77 -3.94 7.25 12.18
C LYS A 77 -3.74 6.73 13.60
N ASP A 78 -4.08 5.48 13.85
CA ASP A 78 -3.97 4.85 15.18
C ASP A 78 -2.53 4.87 15.70
N TYR A 79 -1.56 4.81 14.79
CA TYR A 79 -0.14 4.88 15.13
C TYR A 79 0.50 6.26 14.92
N GLY A 80 -0.29 7.27 14.50
CA GLY A 80 0.19 8.64 14.29
C GLY A 80 1.25 8.76 13.19
N ILE A 81 1.18 7.89 12.18
CA ILE A 81 2.15 7.84 11.07
C ILE A 81 1.57 8.28 9.73
N GLU A 82 0.33 8.74 9.69
CA GLU A 82 -0.33 9.16 8.46
C GLU A 82 0.45 10.26 7.71
N ASN A 83 1.06 11.19 8.44
CA ASN A 83 1.87 12.26 7.88
C ASN A 83 3.27 11.81 7.42
N LYS A 84 3.63 10.55 7.67
CA LYS A 84 4.91 9.92 7.28
C LYS A 84 4.75 8.93 6.13
N MET A 85 3.55 8.78 5.62
CA MET A 85 3.21 7.88 4.52
C MET A 85 3.11 8.65 3.22
N TYR A 86 4.10 8.50 2.36
CA TYR A 86 4.22 9.23 1.09
C TYR A 86 3.82 8.33 -0.07
N LEU A 87 2.75 8.71 -0.78
CA LEU A 87 2.32 7.99 -1.97
C LEU A 87 3.42 8.05 -3.05
N VAL A 88 3.86 6.89 -3.53
CA VAL A 88 4.95 6.79 -4.53
C VAL A 88 4.54 6.05 -5.81
N GLY A 89 3.31 5.63 -5.90
CA GLY A 89 2.76 4.89 -7.03
C GLY A 89 1.49 4.17 -6.65
N THR A 90 1.50 2.83 -6.67
CA THR A 90 0.45 1.97 -6.12
C THR A 90 0.69 1.59 -4.65
N SER A 91 1.58 2.32 -3.99
CA SER A 91 1.96 2.09 -2.60
C SER A 91 2.36 3.39 -1.91
N PHE A 92 2.36 3.35 -0.59
CA PHE A 92 2.89 4.40 0.27
C PHE A 92 4.26 3.99 0.79
N LEU A 93 5.23 4.90 0.72
CA LEU A 93 6.54 4.78 1.33
C LEU A 93 6.51 5.43 2.71
N TYR A 94 6.93 4.71 3.73
CA TYR A 94 7.16 5.27 5.06
C TYR A 94 8.48 6.03 5.11
N CYS A 95 8.45 7.30 5.54
CA CYS A 95 9.62 8.13 5.78
C CYS A 95 9.44 8.97 7.03
N GLU A 96 10.44 8.95 7.91
CA GLU A 96 10.47 9.80 9.11
C GLU A 96 10.66 11.29 8.77
N LYS A 97 11.33 11.58 7.67
CA LYS A 97 11.59 12.95 7.18
C LYS A 97 10.63 13.28 6.04
N ASP A 98 10.32 14.55 5.91
CA ASP A 98 9.54 15.02 4.77
C ASP A 98 10.24 14.69 3.45
N VAL A 99 9.46 14.16 2.51
CA VAL A 99 9.94 13.75 1.19
C VAL A 99 9.08 14.41 0.12
N ASP A 100 9.72 15.09 -0.82
CA ASP A 100 9.06 15.41 -2.08
C ASP A 100 8.90 14.11 -2.89
N ASN A 101 7.71 13.54 -2.78
CA ASN A 101 7.41 12.28 -3.44
C ASN A 101 6.91 12.43 -4.88
N MET A 102 6.76 13.66 -5.40
CA MET A 102 6.23 13.88 -6.74
C MET A 102 7.15 13.32 -7.82
N ALA A 103 8.45 13.52 -7.67
CA ALA A 103 9.45 12.97 -8.59
C ALA A 103 9.40 11.42 -8.65
N LEU A 104 9.17 10.75 -7.51
CA LEU A 104 9.02 9.29 -7.45
C LEU A 104 7.71 8.83 -8.12
N VAL A 105 6.62 9.56 -7.91
CA VAL A 105 5.34 9.25 -8.57
C VAL A 105 5.47 9.38 -10.08
N ILE A 106 6.03 10.48 -10.58
CA ILE A 106 6.27 10.68 -12.03
C ILE A 106 7.13 9.55 -12.59
N LYS A 107 8.27 9.26 -11.93
CA LYS A 107 9.16 8.18 -12.37
C LYS A 107 8.44 6.84 -12.47
N ASN A 108 7.65 6.48 -11.45
CA ASN A 108 6.97 5.19 -11.42
C ASN A 108 5.91 5.09 -12.52
N PHE A 109 5.10 6.12 -12.72
CA PHE A 109 4.02 6.08 -13.71
C PHE A 109 4.47 6.32 -15.15
N GLU A 110 5.59 7.02 -15.38
CA GLU A 110 6.03 7.37 -16.73
C GLU A 110 7.18 6.49 -17.24
N GLN A 111 7.93 5.84 -16.34
CA GLN A 111 9.14 5.10 -16.71
C GLN A 111 9.16 3.65 -16.25
N VAL A 112 8.37 3.29 -15.23
CA VAL A 112 8.42 1.95 -14.60
C VAL A 112 7.17 1.15 -14.89
N TYR A 113 5.98 1.76 -14.75
CA TYR A 113 4.71 1.05 -14.94
C TYR A 113 4.32 0.97 -16.41
N GLU A 114 4.00 -0.22 -16.87
CA GLU A 114 3.41 -0.46 -18.18
C GLU A 114 1.89 -0.24 -18.10
N LEU A 115 1.44 1.01 -18.24
CA LEU A 115 0.05 1.38 -18.06
C LEU A 115 -0.86 0.98 -19.26
N GLU A 116 -0.29 0.58 -20.38
CA GLU A 116 -1.03 0.20 -21.57
C GLU A 116 -1.99 -0.98 -21.31
N TYR A 117 -1.61 -1.88 -20.41
CA TYR A 117 -2.47 -3.01 -20.06
C TYR A 117 -3.79 -2.58 -19.40
N LEU A 118 -3.86 -1.41 -18.78
CA LEU A 118 -5.09 -0.88 -18.20
C LEU A 118 -6.18 -0.59 -19.26
N PHE A 119 -5.78 -0.39 -20.52
CA PHE A 119 -6.69 -0.25 -21.64
C PHE A 119 -7.09 -1.57 -22.27
N ASN A 120 -6.33 -2.64 -22.05
CA ASN A 120 -6.65 -3.94 -22.58
C ASN A 120 -7.86 -4.48 -21.83
N ASN A 121 -8.88 -4.88 -22.57
CA ASN A 121 -9.93 -5.72 -22.02
C ASN A 121 -9.29 -7.09 -21.81
N PHE A 122 -8.86 -7.37 -20.60
CA PHE A 122 -8.42 -8.72 -20.24
C PHE A 122 -9.53 -9.67 -20.64
N GLN A 123 -9.30 -10.42 -21.70
CA GLN A 123 -10.28 -11.36 -22.18
C GLN A 123 -10.11 -12.66 -21.40
N ILE A 124 -11.16 -13.08 -20.71
CA ILE A 124 -11.50 -14.50 -20.61
C ILE A 124 -10.96 -15.24 -19.37
N HIS A 125 -10.48 -14.58 -18.31
CA HIS A 125 -10.24 -15.33 -17.08
C HIS A 125 -11.31 -14.99 -16.02
N PRO A 126 -11.84 -15.97 -15.24
CA PRO A 126 -12.79 -15.70 -14.16
C PRO A 126 -12.29 -14.65 -13.14
N ASP A 127 -10.97 -14.54 -13.00
CA ASP A 127 -10.32 -13.60 -12.07
C ASP A 127 -10.21 -12.17 -12.62
N ASP A 128 -10.56 -11.91 -13.89
CA ASP A 128 -10.49 -10.56 -14.50
C ASP A 128 -11.35 -9.55 -13.75
N GLU A 129 -12.49 -9.97 -13.23
CA GLU A 129 -13.35 -9.14 -12.41
C GLU A 129 -12.66 -8.70 -11.11
N MET A 130 -11.90 -9.57 -10.48
CA MET A 130 -11.13 -9.23 -9.28
C MET A 130 -10.02 -8.22 -9.60
N VAL A 131 -9.32 -8.42 -10.72
CA VAL A 131 -8.28 -7.49 -11.18
C VAL A 131 -8.86 -6.10 -11.43
N LYS A 132 -9.95 -6.00 -12.18
CA LYS A 132 -10.61 -4.73 -12.52
C LYS A 132 -11.17 -4.03 -11.29
N ARG A 133 -11.90 -4.77 -10.44
CA ARG A 133 -12.62 -4.19 -9.30
C ARG A 133 -11.73 -3.79 -8.13
N TYR A 134 -10.62 -4.49 -7.93
CA TYR A 134 -9.81 -4.31 -6.73
C TYR A 134 -8.36 -3.95 -7.02
N LEU A 135 -7.66 -4.69 -7.88
CA LEU A 135 -6.23 -4.49 -8.08
C LEU A 135 -5.94 -3.20 -8.87
N ASN A 136 -6.66 -2.98 -9.97
CA ASN A 136 -6.44 -1.79 -10.79
C ASN A 136 -6.85 -0.49 -10.06
N VAL A 137 -7.78 -0.55 -9.12
CA VAL A 137 -8.16 0.61 -8.30
C VAL A 137 -6.99 1.14 -7.46
N ALA A 138 -5.99 0.31 -7.14
CA ALA A 138 -4.79 0.75 -6.44
C ALA A 138 -3.95 1.79 -7.23
N TYR A 139 -4.16 1.93 -8.55
CA TYR A 139 -3.52 2.99 -9.34
C TYR A 139 -4.16 4.36 -9.15
N ILE A 140 -5.43 4.44 -8.76
CA ILE A 140 -6.21 5.69 -8.70
C ILE A 140 -5.53 6.76 -7.85
N PRO A 141 -5.05 6.51 -6.61
CA PRO A 141 -4.41 7.56 -5.82
C PRO A 141 -3.22 8.22 -6.53
N GLY A 142 -2.38 7.42 -7.18
CA GLY A 142 -1.22 7.91 -7.94
C GLY A 142 -1.61 8.67 -9.21
N LEU A 143 -2.58 8.15 -9.96
CA LEU A 143 -3.11 8.81 -11.15
C LEU A 143 -3.76 10.16 -10.81
N MET A 144 -4.52 10.25 -9.71
CA MET A 144 -5.12 11.51 -9.24
C MET A 144 -4.05 12.53 -8.80
N LYS A 145 -2.98 12.08 -8.16
CA LYS A 145 -1.85 12.94 -7.80
C LYS A 145 -1.16 13.50 -9.04
N LEU A 146 -0.95 12.69 -10.08
CA LEU A 146 -0.40 13.11 -11.36
C LEU A 146 -1.32 14.09 -12.09
N LYS A 147 -2.62 13.79 -12.13
CA LYS A 147 -3.63 14.70 -12.70
C LYS A 147 -3.49 16.09 -12.08
N ARG A 148 -3.52 16.19 -10.74
CA ARG A 148 -3.39 17.46 -10.04
C ARG A 148 -2.07 18.17 -10.35
N HIS A 149 -0.97 17.42 -10.43
CA HIS A 149 0.33 17.97 -10.80
C HIS A 149 0.30 18.61 -12.20
N TYR A 150 -0.27 17.90 -13.19
CA TYR A 150 -0.35 18.41 -14.57
C TYR A 150 -1.41 19.46 -14.79
N GLU A 151 -2.43 19.57 -13.95
CA GLU A 151 -3.30 20.74 -13.86
C GLU A 151 -2.52 21.99 -13.44
N ILE A 152 -1.71 21.87 -12.38
CA ILE A 152 -0.89 23.00 -11.85
C ILE A 152 0.19 23.41 -12.84
N THR A 153 0.87 22.45 -13.47
CA THR A 153 1.94 22.74 -14.44
C THR A 153 1.43 23.03 -15.85
N ASN A 154 0.11 22.99 -16.08
CA ASN A 154 -0.56 23.24 -17.36
C ASN A 154 -0.10 22.32 -18.50
N ASP A 155 0.31 21.09 -18.21
CA ASP A 155 0.63 20.08 -19.23
C ASP A 155 -0.65 19.38 -19.71
N GLN A 156 -1.31 19.96 -20.70
CA GLN A 156 -2.60 19.51 -21.22
C GLN A 156 -2.54 18.09 -21.85
N VAL A 157 -1.41 17.71 -22.42
CA VAL A 157 -1.23 16.38 -23.06
C VAL A 157 -1.21 15.29 -21.98
N LYS A 158 -0.41 15.47 -20.96
CA LYS A 158 -0.35 14.52 -19.85
C LYS A 158 -1.64 14.52 -19.02
N LEU A 159 -2.23 15.67 -18.80
CA LEU A 159 -3.52 15.80 -18.14
C LEU A 159 -4.61 14.98 -18.85
N ALA A 160 -4.70 15.09 -20.16
CA ALA A 160 -5.66 14.29 -20.95
C ALA A 160 -5.40 12.79 -20.85
N LYS A 161 -4.12 12.37 -20.90
CA LYS A 161 -3.71 10.97 -20.72
C LYS A 161 -4.18 10.42 -19.36
N TYR A 162 -3.89 11.13 -18.27
CA TYR A 162 -4.21 10.64 -16.94
C TYR A 162 -5.71 10.70 -16.63
N ASN A 163 -6.43 11.68 -17.13
CA ASN A 163 -7.90 11.70 -17.06
C ASN A 163 -8.52 10.46 -17.72
N LYS A 164 -8.02 10.08 -18.91
CA LYS A 164 -8.50 8.89 -19.63
C LYS A 164 -8.21 7.60 -18.84
N LEU A 165 -7.05 7.49 -18.19
CA LEU A 165 -6.69 6.33 -17.36
C LEU A 165 -7.58 6.24 -16.11
N ILE A 166 -7.80 7.36 -15.44
CA ILE A 166 -8.68 7.43 -14.26
C ILE A 166 -10.09 7.00 -14.62
N ASP A 167 -10.63 7.58 -15.70
CA ASP A 167 -11.98 7.25 -16.17
C ASP A 167 -12.12 5.76 -16.52
N LYS A 168 -11.13 5.21 -17.22
CA LYS A 168 -11.10 3.79 -17.59
C LYS A 168 -11.08 2.88 -16.37
N VAL A 169 -10.16 3.09 -15.45
CA VAL A 169 -10.03 2.27 -14.23
C VAL A 169 -11.27 2.38 -13.36
N ALA A 170 -11.81 3.60 -13.18
CA ALA A 170 -13.01 3.82 -12.39
C ALA A 170 -14.24 3.16 -13.02
N THR A 171 -14.38 3.24 -14.36
CA THR A 171 -15.48 2.59 -15.09
C THR A 171 -15.38 1.07 -15.01
N ASP A 172 -14.21 0.49 -15.27
CA ASP A 172 -13.98 -0.96 -15.24
C ASP A 172 -14.21 -1.57 -13.85
N SER A 173 -13.96 -0.79 -12.80
CA SER A 173 -14.20 -1.24 -11.42
C SER A 173 -15.68 -1.36 -11.07
N GLY A 174 -16.58 -0.78 -11.88
CA GLY A 174 -18.00 -0.65 -11.57
C GLY A 174 -18.33 0.33 -10.43
N ARG A 175 -17.34 1.12 -9.97
CA ARG A 175 -17.45 2.02 -8.79
C ARG A 175 -17.13 3.48 -9.15
N LYS A 176 -17.41 3.88 -10.39
CA LYS A 176 -16.99 5.17 -10.93
C LYS A 176 -17.40 6.36 -10.06
N GLU A 177 -18.66 6.44 -9.70
CA GLU A 177 -19.17 7.57 -8.90
C GLU A 177 -18.55 7.63 -7.50
N GLU A 178 -18.36 6.48 -6.88
CA GLU A 178 -17.70 6.36 -5.58
C GLU A 178 -16.25 6.82 -5.67
N ILE A 179 -15.46 6.28 -6.62
CA ILE A 179 -14.04 6.58 -6.79
C ILE A 179 -13.83 8.05 -7.11
N LEU A 180 -14.61 8.61 -8.02
CA LEU A 180 -14.50 10.04 -8.36
C LEU A 180 -14.96 10.95 -7.22
N GLY A 181 -15.82 10.43 -6.32
CA GLY A 181 -16.24 11.13 -5.11
C GLY A 181 -15.15 11.27 -4.05
N TRP A 182 -14.18 10.34 -4.00
CA TRP A 182 -13.10 10.40 -3.00
C TRP A 182 -12.16 11.60 -3.14
N TYR A 183 -12.18 12.29 -4.28
CA TYR A 183 -11.23 13.34 -4.64
C TYR A 183 -11.90 14.68 -4.97
N LYS A 184 -13.17 14.82 -4.64
CA LYS A 184 -13.90 16.10 -4.68
C LYS A 184 -13.70 16.86 -3.37
#